data_a26946ef43e49f019c864da5bad882fa
#
_entry.id   a26946ef43e49f019c864da5bad882fa
#
_cell.length_a   1.000
_cell.length_b   1.000
_cell.length_c   1.000
_cell.angle_alpha   90.00
_cell.angle_beta   90.00
_cell.angle_gamma   90.00
#
_symmetry.space_group_name_H-M   'P 1'
#
loop_
_entity.id
_entity.type
_entity.pdbx_description
1 polymer ?
#
loop_
_entity_poly.entity_id
_entity_poly.type
_entity_poly.pdbx_seq_one_letter_code
_entity_poly.pdbx_strand_id
1 'polypeptide(L)'
;MSEHDYDHHHDHDHSELSETQLRVRALETVLTEKGYVDPAALDLLIETYEKKVGPRNGARVVAKAWADPAYRARLLKDATPAIAEVGYAGRQGEHIVALENTPKMHNMVVCTLCSCYPWPVLGLPPVWYKSAPYRSRAVSDPRGVLADFGVTLPKETEIRIWDSTAEIRYLVIPMRPAGTEGWSEEKLADLVTRDSMIGTGLPKSPKDVAK
;
A
#
# COMPACT_ATOMS: atom_id res chain seq x y z
N MET A 1 -27.38 -44.59 -18.51
CA MET A 1 -25.95 -44.55 -18.25
C MET A 1 -25.66 -43.10 -17.92
N SER A 2 -25.66 -42.77 -16.65
CA SER A 2 -25.41 -41.44 -16.12
C SER A 2 -24.01 -41.44 -15.49
N GLU A 3 -23.10 -40.71 -16.10
CA GLU A 3 -21.78 -40.46 -15.53
C GLU A 3 -21.94 -39.45 -14.37
N HIS A 4 -21.56 -39.92 -13.19
CA HIS A 4 -21.41 -39.06 -12.01
C HIS A 4 -20.02 -38.43 -12.05
N ASP A 5 -19.98 -37.11 -12.30
CA ASP A 5 -18.82 -36.28 -12.08
C ASP A 5 -18.58 -36.20 -10.55
N TYR A 6 -17.48 -36.79 -10.10
CA TYR A 6 -16.99 -36.62 -8.73
C TYR A 6 -16.15 -35.34 -8.68
N ASP A 7 -16.78 -34.28 -8.19
CA ASP A 7 -16.10 -33.03 -7.84
C ASP A 7 -15.23 -33.30 -6.59
N HIS A 8 -13.93 -33.48 -6.79
CA HIS A 8 -12.96 -33.59 -5.71
C HIS A 8 -12.69 -32.20 -5.15
N HIS A 9 -13.48 -31.77 -4.16
CA HIS A 9 -13.09 -30.71 -3.25
C HIS A 9 -11.82 -31.16 -2.51
N HIS A 10 -10.66 -30.66 -2.93
CA HIS A 10 -9.46 -30.70 -2.11
C HIS A 10 -9.64 -29.72 -0.95
N ASP A 11 -10.08 -30.24 0.19
CA ASP A 11 -9.91 -29.58 1.48
C ASP A 11 -8.40 -29.39 1.70
N HIS A 12 -7.91 -28.18 1.46
CA HIS A 12 -6.57 -27.82 1.85
C HIS A 12 -6.53 -27.73 3.37
N ASP A 13 -6.00 -28.78 4.00
CA ASP A 13 -5.63 -28.75 5.40
C ASP A 13 -4.61 -27.63 5.64
N HIS A 14 -5.07 -26.51 6.19
CA HIS A 14 -4.27 -25.33 6.51
C HIS A 14 -3.32 -25.55 7.71
N SER A 15 -3.27 -26.76 8.28
CA SER A 15 -2.39 -27.13 9.39
C SER A 15 -0.95 -27.40 8.93
N GLU A 16 -0.71 -27.73 7.65
CA GLU A 16 0.63 -27.99 7.13
C GLU A 16 1.24 -26.73 6.49
N LEU A 17 2.50 -26.45 6.85
CA LEU A 17 3.26 -25.36 6.26
C LEU A 17 3.52 -25.66 4.78
N SER A 18 3.34 -24.66 3.93
CA SER A 18 3.71 -24.76 2.52
C SER A 18 5.21 -25.06 2.35
N GLU A 19 5.61 -25.63 1.22
CA GLU A 19 7.02 -25.91 0.92
C GLU A 19 7.92 -24.66 1.09
N THR A 20 7.43 -23.50 0.68
CA THR A 20 8.14 -22.22 0.85
C THR A 20 8.32 -21.86 2.32
N GLN A 21 7.29 -22.04 3.15
CA GLN A 21 7.38 -21.79 4.59
C GLN A 21 8.34 -22.76 5.28
N LEU A 22 8.37 -24.03 4.87
CA LEU A 22 9.33 -25.02 5.37
C LEU A 22 10.76 -24.63 5.00
N ARG A 23 11.00 -24.21 3.76
CA ARG A 23 12.33 -23.73 3.34
C ARG A 23 12.79 -22.48 4.10
N VAL A 24 11.89 -21.53 4.35
CA VAL A 24 12.19 -20.33 5.15
C VAL A 24 12.57 -20.72 6.59
N ARG A 25 11.80 -21.61 7.23
CA ARG A 25 12.11 -22.10 8.58
C ARG A 25 13.45 -22.85 8.64
N ALA A 26 13.73 -23.70 7.67
CA ALA A 26 15.01 -24.40 7.61
C ALA A 26 16.18 -23.44 7.46
N LEU A 27 16.03 -22.40 6.62
CA LEU A 27 17.06 -21.37 6.46
C LEU A 27 17.26 -20.57 7.75
N GLU A 28 16.18 -20.14 8.41
CA GLU A 28 16.23 -19.46 9.70
C GLU A 28 16.96 -20.28 10.76
N THR A 29 16.63 -21.57 10.88
CA THR A 29 17.30 -22.50 11.82
C THR A 29 18.81 -22.55 11.56
N VAL A 30 19.22 -22.77 10.32
CA VAL A 30 20.65 -22.86 9.95
C VAL A 30 21.38 -21.55 10.22
N LEU A 31 20.76 -20.40 9.91
CA LEU A 31 21.40 -19.09 10.14
C LEU A 31 21.51 -18.78 11.63
N THR A 32 20.53 -19.17 12.44
CA THR A 32 20.55 -19.04 13.89
C THR A 32 21.62 -19.93 14.52
N GLU A 33 21.68 -21.21 14.14
CA GLU A 33 22.70 -22.15 14.64
C GLU A 33 24.13 -21.69 14.30
N LYS A 34 24.31 -21.02 13.16
CA LYS A 34 25.59 -20.45 12.74
C LYS A 34 25.88 -19.07 13.37
N GLY A 35 24.97 -18.52 14.16
CA GLY A 35 25.13 -17.23 14.80
C GLY A 35 25.08 -16.03 13.84
N TYR A 36 24.55 -16.19 12.62
CA TYR A 36 24.38 -15.10 11.65
C TYR A 36 23.09 -14.31 11.88
N VAL A 37 22.10 -14.91 12.51
CA VAL A 37 20.81 -14.30 12.85
C VAL A 37 20.57 -14.48 14.34
N ASP A 38 20.27 -13.38 15.01
CA ASP A 38 19.73 -13.38 16.37
C ASP A 38 18.18 -13.51 16.28
N PRO A 39 17.58 -14.57 16.83
CA PRO A 39 16.12 -14.75 16.81
C PRO A 39 15.36 -13.57 17.43
N ALA A 40 15.89 -12.99 18.53
CA ALA A 40 15.24 -11.86 19.19
C ALA A 40 15.25 -10.60 18.30
N ALA A 41 16.31 -10.38 17.52
CA ALA A 41 16.36 -9.30 16.54
C ALA A 41 15.41 -9.53 15.38
N LEU A 42 15.23 -10.78 14.94
CA LEU A 42 14.27 -11.16 13.90
C LEU A 42 12.84 -10.93 14.39
N ASP A 43 12.48 -11.39 15.58
CA ASP A 43 11.16 -11.19 16.19
C ASP A 43 10.82 -9.70 16.33
N LEU A 44 11.81 -8.88 16.75
CA LEU A 44 11.64 -7.42 16.85
C LEU A 44 11.37 -6.79 15.48
N LEU A 45 12.04 -7.25 14.42
CA LEU A 45 11.80 -6.79 13.06
C LEU A 45 10.38 -7.18 12.61
N ILE A 46 9.98 -8.43 12.79
CA ILE A 46 8.64 -8.92 12.45
C ILE A 46 7.58 -8.08 13.17
N GLU A 47 7.69 -7.92 14.49
CA GLU A 47 6.76 -7.12 15.29
C GLU A 47 6.70 -5.66 14.80
N THR A 48 7.85 -5.08 14.43
CA THR A 48 7.92 -3.72 13.92
C THR A 48 7.13 -3.58 12.61
N TYR A 49 7.31 -4.52 11.68
CA TYR A 49 6.58 -4.49 10.40
C TYR A 49 5.10 -4.86 10.53
N GLU A 50 4.73 -5.69 11.50
CA GLU A 50 3.33 -6.02 11.76
C GLU A 50 2.56 -4.89 12.46
N LYS A 51 3.19 -4.23 13.46
CA LYS A 51 2.49 -3.32 14.37
C LYS A 51 2.84 -1.84 14.19
N LYS A 52 4.06 -1.51 13.71
CA LYS A 52 4.57 -0.13 13.68
C LYS A 52 4.74 0.43 12.27
N VAL A 53 4.83 -0.43 11.26
CA VAL A 53 5.01 -0.06 9.85
C VAL A 53 3.83 -0.56 9.05
N GLY A 54 3.19 0.30 8.27
CA GLY A 54 2.09 -0.18 7.44
C GLY A 54 1.15 0.92 6.94
N PRO A 55 0.13 0.53 6.19
CA PRO A 55 -0.76 1.47 5.53
C PRO A 55 -1.55 2.37 6.50
N ARG A 56 -1.65 2.00 7.79
CA ARG A 56 -2.24 2.85 8.82
C ARG A 56 -1.42 4.13 9.06
N ASN A 57 -0.09 4.06 8.94
CA ASN A 57 0.77 5.23 9.04
C ASN A 57 0.51 6.20 7.89
N GLY A 58 0.46 5.71 6.66
CA GLY A 58 0.10 6.52 5.50
C GLY A 58 -1.30 7.11 5.60
N ALA A 59 -2.26 6.32 6.10
CA ALA A 59 -3.62 6.82 6.35
C ALA A 59 -3.65 8.01 7.31
N ARG A 60 -2.83 7.99 8.37
CA ARG A 60 -2.69 9.13 9.30
C ARG A 60 -2.03 10.34 8.63
N VAL A 61 -1.00 10.12 7.79
CA VAL A 61 -0.37 11.20 7.00
C VAL A 61 -1.39 11.85 6.08
N VAL A 62 -2.19 11.07 5.35
CA VAL A 62 -3.24 11.57 4.46
C VAL A 62 -4.33 12.30 5.24
N ALA A 63 -4.81 11.72 6.34
CA ALA A 63 -5.84 12.33 7.19
C ALA A 63 -5.39 13.68 7.74
N LYS A 64 -4.15 13.78 8.21
CA LYS A 64 -3.54 15.04 8.63
C LYS A 64 -3.46 16.05 7.48
N ALA A 65 -3.06 15.62 6.29
CA ALA A 65 -3.02 16.49 5.12
C ALA A 65 -4.43 16.99 4.71
N TRP A 66 -5.47 16.20 4.93
CA TRP A 66 -6.85 16.61 4.71
C TRP A 66 -7.38 17.58 5.79
N ALA A 67 -6.89 17.47 7.02
CA ALA A 67 -7.32 18.30 8.16
C ALA A 67 -6.53 19.60 8.28
N ASP A 68 -5.23 19.57 7.95
CA ASP A 68 -4.28 20.69 8.10
C ASP A 68 -3.70 21.13 6.75
N PRO A 69 -4.19 22.26 6.17
CA PRO A 69 -3.68 22.79 4.91
C PRO A 69 -2.19 23.17 4.96
N ALA A 70 -1.67 23.60 6.12
CA ALA A 70 -0.27 23.96 6.26
C ALA A 70 0.62 22.71 6.22
N TYR A 71 0.22 21.64 6.89
CA TYR A 71 0.89 20.33 6.79
C TYR A 71 0.83 19.78 5.36
N ARG A 72 -0.35 19.84 4.71
CA ARG A 72 -0.51 19.42 3.31
C ARG A 72 0.44 20.15 2.39
N ALA A 73 0.60 21.47 2.55
CA ALA A 73 1.53 22.25 1.73
C ALA A 73 2.99 21.79 1.92
N ARG A 74 3.41 21.49 3.16
CA ARG A 74 4.75 20.94 3.43
C ARG A 74 4.91 19.54 2.85
N LEU A 75 3.92 18.67 3.02
CA LEU A 75 3.93 17.31 2.49
C LEU A 75 4.06 17.27 0.97
N LEU A 76 3.34 18.14 0.25
CA LEU A 76 3.43 18.22 -1.22
C LEU A 76 4.72 18.86 -1.70
N LYS A 77 5.37 19.71 -0.88
CA LYS A 77 6.66 20.32 -1.20
C LYS A 77 7.82 19.34 -1.00
N ASP A 78 7.84 18.63 0.13
CA ASP A 78 8.86 17.63 0.49
C ASP A 78 8.25 16.64 1.48
N ALA A 79 7.90 15.45 0.96
CA ALA A 79 7.17 14.49 1.76
C ALA A 79 8.02 13.79 2.81
N THR A 80 9.30 13.58 2.57
CA THR A 80 10.17 12.84 3.50
C THR A 80 10.24 13.50 4.87
N PRO A 81 10.62 14.79 5.01
CA PRO A 81 10.64 15.44 6.31
C PRO A 81 9.23 15.64 6.89
N ALA A 82 8.22 15.92 6.06
CA ALA A 82 6.85 16.08 6.55
C ALA A 82 6.27 14.77 7.14
N ILE A 83 6.61 13.62 6.59
CA ILE A 83 6.26 12.31 7.12
C ILE A 83 7.03 12.03 8.42
N ALA A 84 8.31 12.44 8.49
CA ALA A 84 9.11 12.31 9.70
C ALA A 84 8.60 13.17 10.86
N GLU A 85 8.00 14.36 10.61
CA GLU A 85 7.35 15.20 11.62
C GLU A 85 6.29 14.44 12.43
N VAL A 86 5.62 13.45 11.82
CA VAL A 86 4.58 12.64 12.46
C VAL A 86 5.09 11.28 12.93
N GLY A 87 6.41 11.11 12.98
CA GLY A 87 7.07 9.94 13.57
C GLY A 87 7.25 8.75 12.63
N TYR A 88 7.03 8.91 11.32
CA TYR A 88 7.18 7.82 10.35
C TYR A 88 8.41 8.02 9.49
N ALA A 89 9.45 7.24 9.78
CA ALA A 89 10.70 7.21 9.04
C ALA A 89 11.21 5.76 8.96
N GLY A 90 12.20 5.49 8.12
CA GLY A 90 12.83 4.20 8.03
C GLY A 90 13.25 3.81 6.62
N ARG A 91 13.72 2.58 6.47
CA ARG A 91 14.17 2.04 5.19
C ARG A 91 13.08 2.13 4.12
N GLN A 92 13.49 2.39 2.88
CA GLN A 92 12.60 2.59 1.72
C GLN A 92 11.73 3.85 1.83
N GLY A 93 12.11 4.79 2.71
CA GLY A 93 11.47 6.09 2.88
C GLY A 93 12.44 7.27 2.71
N GLU A 94 13.61 7.04 2.14
CA GLU A 94 14.69 8.03 2.05
C GLU A 94 14.32 9.21 1.16
N HIS A 95 13.55 8.99 0.10
CA HIS A 95 13.00 10.06 -0.74
C HIS A 95 11.59 9.72 -1.19
N ILE A 96 10.63 10.30 -0.50
CA ILE A 96 9.20 10.15 -0.82
C ILE A 96 8.69 11.45 -1.44
N VAL A 97 7.96 11.31 -2.54
CA VAL A 97 7.23 12.39 -3.21
C VAL A 97 5.73 12.17 -3.04
N ALA A 98 5.03 13.16 -2.50
CA ALA A 98 3.58 13.13 -2.37
C ALA A 98 2.92 13.63 -3.65
N LEU A 99 1.90 12.90 -4.12
CA LEU A 99 1.15 13.17 -5.35
C LEU A 99 -0.33 13.36 -5.01
N GLU A 100 -0.86 14.54 -5.28
CA GLU A 100 -2.24 14.82 -4.94
C GLU A 100 -3.21 14.52 -6.08
N ASN A 101 -4.25 13.77 -5.77
CA ASN A 101 -5.39 13.59 -6.68
C ASN A 101 -6.32 14.81 -6.64
N THR A 102 -6.83 15.17 -7.82
CA THR A 102 -7.82 16.23 -8.00
C THR A 102 -8.96 15.72 -8.86
N PRO A 103 -10.07 16.44 -9.02
CA PRO A 103 -11.15 16.03 -9.94
C PRO A 103 -10.68 15.83 -11.39
N LYS A 104 -9.59 16.50 -11.78
CA LYS A 104 -9.05 16.45 -13.16
C LYS A 104 -7.84 15.52 -13.30
N MET A 105 -7.21 15.11 -12.20
CA MET A 105 -5.98 14.32 -12.20
C MET A 105 -6.07 13.20 -11.19
N HIS A 106 -5.87 11.97 -11.66
CA HIS A 106 -5.71 10.78 -10.82
C HIS A 106 -4.31 10.22 -10.99
N ASN A 107 -3.58 10.13 -9.88
CA ASN A 107 -2.22 9.60 -9.87
C ASN A 107 -2.26 8.11 -9.50
N MET A 108 -1.46 7.30 -10.20
CA MET A 108 -1.28 5.89 -9.90
C MET A 108 0.21 5.56 -9.92
N VAL A 109 0.65 4.76 -8.95
CA VAL A 109 2.06 4.43 -8.74
C VAL A 109 2.33 3.00 -9.20
N VAL A 110 3.45 2.81 -9.87
CA VAL A 110 3.99 1.52 -10.29
C VAL A 110 5.49 1.47 -10.01
N CYS A 111 6.08 0.29 -9.97
CA CYS A 111 7.51 0.12 -10.16
C CYS A 111 7.72 -0.90 -11.28
N THR A 112 8.10 -0.44 -12.48
CA THR A 112 8.23 -1.30 -13.65
C THR A 112 9.43 -2.24 -13.56
N LEU A 113 10.45 -1.90 -12.78
CA LEU A 113 11.68 -2.69 -12.64
C LEU A 113 11.62 -3.74 -11.52
N CYS A 114 11.08 -3.36 -10.36
CA CYS A 114 11.12 -4.22 -9.18
C CYS A 114 9.85 -4.05 -8.31
N SER A 115 9.97 -3.50 -7.12
CA SER A 115 8.87 -3.30 -6.18
C SER A 115 9.15 -2.14 -5.23
N CYS A 116 9.78 -1.06 -5.73
CA CYS A 116 10.08 0.14 -4.95
C CYS A 116 8.80 0.75 -4.38
N TYR A 117 8.77 0.91 -3.06
CA TYR A 117 7.56 1.15 -2.30
C TYR A 117 7.89 1.90 -1.01
N PRO A 118 7.12 2.87 -0.55
CA PRO A 118 7.43 3.62 0.66
C PRO A 118 6.99 2.86 1.92
N TRP A 119 7.82 1.95 2.41
CA TRP A 119 7.52 1.05 3.53
C TRP A 119 7.07 1.76 4.82
N PRO A 120 7.66 2.90 5.24
CA PRO A 120 7.27 3.55 6.49
C PRO A 120 5.78 3.89 6.55
N VAL A 121 5.17 4.20 5.41
CA VAL A 121 3.78 4.67 5.30
C VAL A 121 2.82 3.67 4.66
N LEU A 122 3.31 2.71 3.85
CA LEU A 122 2.45 1.74 3.17
C LEU A 122 2.70 0.29 3.59
N GLY A 123 3.74 0.04 4.39
CA GLY A 123 4.16 -1.31 4.77
C GLY A 123 4.83 -2.06 3.63
N LEU A 124 4.73 -3.39 3.63
CA LEU A 124 5.26 -4.21 2.57
C LEU A 124 4.34 -4.15 1.32
N PRO A 125 4.92 -4.15 0.10
CA PRO A 125 4.12 -4.10 -1.11
C PRO A 125 3.26 -5.36 -1.25
N PRO A 126 1.98 -5.20 -1.64
CA PRO A 126 1.11 -6.35 -1.89
C PRO A 126 1.62 -7.18 -3.08
N VAL A 127 1.26 -8.46 -3.11
CA VAL A 127 1.74 -9.40 -4.13
C VAL A 127 1.44 -8.91 -5.55
N TRP A 128 0.23 -8.37 -5.79
CA TRP A 128 -0.18 -7.86 -7.09
C TRP A 128 0.69 -6.69 -7.58
N TYR A 129 1.17 -5.81 -6.66
CA TYR A 129 2.04 -4.67 -7.00
C TYR A 129 3.35 -5.12 -7.66
N LYS A 130 3.85 -6.31 -7.30
CA LYS A 130 5.07 -6.91 -7.85
C LYS A 130 4.82 -7.71 -9.13
N SER A 131 3.57 -7.99 -9.48
CA SER A 131 3.24 -8.85 -10.62
C SER A 131 3.58 -8.21 -11.96
N ALA A 132 4.10 -8.99 -12.90
CA ALA A 132 4.40 -8.52 -14.25
C ALA A 132 3.15 -7.98 -14.98
N PRO A 133 1.96 -8.61 -14.88
CA PRO A 133 0.73 -8.07 -15.47
C PRO A 133 0.40 -6.66 -14.97
N TYR A 134 0.44 -6.41 -13.66
CA TYR A 134 0.19 -5.07 -13.12
C TYR A 134 1.20 -4.06 -13.66
N ARG A 135 2.50 -4.38 -13.56
CA ARG A 135 3.58 -3.48 -13.95
C ARG A 135 3.51 -3.06 -15.42
N SER A 136 3.19 -3.99 -16.31
CA SER A 136 3.08 -3.69 -17.76
C SER A 136 1.76 -2.97 -18.10
N ARG A 137 0.62 -3.44 -17.55
CA ARG A 137 -0.69 -2.86 -17.86
C ARG A 137 -0.89 -1.49 -17.24
N ALA A 138 -0.34 -1.22 -16.05
CA ALA A 138 -0.43 0.10 -15.44
C ALA A 138 0.08 1.22 -16.35
N VAL A 139 1.09 0.94 -17.18
CA VAL A 139 1.65 1.90 -18.12
C VAL A 139 0.86 1.94 -19.44
N SER A 140 0.45 0.79 -19.98
CA SER A 140 -0.18 0.68 -21.29
C SER A 140 -1.70 0.88 -21.29
N ASP A 141 -2.37 0.46 -20.21
CA ASP A 141 -3.84 0.52 -20.04
C ASP A 141 -4.22 0.82 -18.59
N PRO A 142 -3.90 2.02 -18.06
CA PRO A 142 -4.18 2.37 -16.66
C PRO A 142 -5.68 2.38 -16.33
N ARG A 143 -6.56 2.74 -17.29
CA ARG A 143 -8.01 2.71 -17.06
C ARG A 143 -8.54 1.30 -16.93
N GLY A 144 -8.04 0.36 -17.73
CA GLY A 144 -8.37 -1.06 -17.60
C GLY A 144 -7.89 -1.64 -16.27
N VAL A 145 -6.70 -1.26 -15.82
CA VAL A 145 -6.21 -1.66 -14.49
C VAL A 145 -7.13 -1.11 -13.39
N LEU A 146 -7.51 0.17 -13.43
CA LEU A 146 -8.44 0.75 -12.46
C LEU A 146 -9.79 0.03 -12.45
N ALA A 147 -10.31 -0.33 -13.64
CA ALA A 147 -11.56 -1.10 -13.74
C ALA A 147 -11.44 -2.48 -13.08
N ASP A 148 -10.30 -3.18 -13.22
CA ASP A 148 -10.03 -4.46 -12.53
C ASP A 148 -10.03 -4.31 -11.00
N PHE A 149 -9.63 -3.13 -10.49
CA PHE A 149 -9.72 -2.77 -9.06
C PHE A 149 -11.08 -2.18 -8.65
N GLY A 150 -12.07 -2.20 -9.56
CA GLY A 150 -13.41 -1.67 -9.29
C GLY A 150 -13.51 -0.13 -9.30
N VAL A 151 -12.51 0.57 -9.83
CA VAL A 151 -12.48 2.03 -9.91
C VAL A 151 -12.88 2.51 -11.30
N THR A 152 -13.93 3.33 -11.36
CA THR A 152 -14.35 4.03 -12.58
C THR A 152 -14.18 5.52 -12.38
N LEU A 153 -13.43 6.17 -13.25
CA LEU A 153 -13.20 7.61 -13.25
C LEU A 153 -13.92 8.26 -14.43
N PRO A 154 -14.33 9.54 -14.32
CA PRO A 154 -14.81 10.33 -15.44
C PRO A 154 -13.83 10.29 -16.62
N LYS A 155 -14.34 10.33 -17.84
CA LYS A 155 -13.50 10.24 -19.06
C LYS A 155 -12.50 11.38 -19.16
N GLU A 156 -12.88 12.56 -18.68
CA GLU A 156 -12.10 13.78 -18.66
C GLU A 156 -10.99 13.81 -17.56
N THR A 157 -11.05 12.89 -16.59
CA THR A 157 -9.99 12.78 -15.59
C THR A 157 -8.73 12.18 -16.23
N GLU A 158 -7.66 12.94 -16.24
CA GLU A 158 -6.34 12.45 -16.65
C GLU A 158 -5.83 11.42 -15.63
N ILE A 159 -5.27 10.32 -16.11
CA ILE A 159 -4.58 9.34 -15.25
C ILE A 159 -3.08 9.49 -15.51
N ARG A 160 -2.34 9.79 -14.45
CA ARG A 160 -0.88 9.91 -14.53
C ARG A 160 -0.21 8.77 -13.79
N ILE A 161 0.67 8.07 -14.51
CA ILE A 161 1.42 6.95 -13.95
C ILE A 161 2.79 7.45 -13.49
N TRP A 162 3.16 7.07 -12.28
CA TRP A 162 4.44 7.39 -11.66
C TRP A 162 5.22 6.11 -11.41
N ASP A 163 6.39 6.03 -12.01
CA ASP A 163 7.27 4.86 -11.89
C ASP A 163 8.27 5.08 -10.76
N SER A 164 8.11 4.34 -9.67
CA SER A 164 9.04 4.36 -8.55
C SER A 164 10.39 3.78 -8.93
N THR A 165 11.45 4.37 -8.40
CA THR A 165 12.83 3.92 -8.62
C THR A 165 13.49 3.50 -7.30
N ALA A 166 14.74 3.07 -7.37
CA ALA A 166 15.53 2.79 -6.17
C ALA A 166 15.72 4.05 -5.28
N GLU A 167 15.62 5.24 -5.86
CA GLU A 167 15.86 6.51 -5.18
C GLU A 167 14.57 7.22 -4.79
N ILE A 168 13.51 7.14 -5.60
CA ILE A 168 12.27 7.88 -5.41
C ILE A 168 11.10 6.91 -5.22
N ARG A 169 10.30 7.14 -4.19
CA ARG A 169 9.03 6.48 -3.94
C ARG A 169 7.91 7.50 -3.94
N TYR A 170 6.73 7.06 -4.29
CA TYR A 170 5.56 7.94 -4.37
C TYR A 170 4.49 7.53 -3.37
N LEU A 171 3.83 8.54 -2.79
CA LEU A 171 2.65 8.41 -1.95
C LEU A 171 1.53 9.23 -2.57
N VAL A 172 0.45 8.58 -2.97
CA VAL A 172 -0.73 9.29 -3.46
C VAL A 172 -1.55 9.82 -2.28
N ILE A 173 -1.89 11.10 -2.36
CA ILE A 173 -2.86 11.75 -1.48
C ILE A 173 -4.20 11.75 -2.22
N PRO A 174 -5.12 10.83 -1.90
CA PRO A 174 -6.40 10.77 -2.56
C PRO A 174 -7.27 11.98 -2.20
N MET A 175 -8.29 12.26 -3.03
CA MET A 175 -9.25 13.30 -2.71
C MET A 175 -10.00 12.99 -1.42
N ARG A 176 -10.18 13.99 -0.57
CA ARG A 176 -10.99 13.89 0.63
C ARG A 176 -12.44 13.62 0.25
N PRO A 177 -13.10 12.58 0.78
CA PRO A 177 -14.51 12.33 0.53
C PRO A 177 -15.41 13.47 1.02
N ALA A 178 -16.38 13.85 0.23
CA ALA A 178 -17.38 14.86 0.62
C ALA A 178 -18.19 14.38 1.84
N GLY A 179 -18.65 15.33 2.67
CA GLY A 179 -19.43 15.03 3.88
C GLY A 179 -18.56 14.58 5.07
N THR A 180 -17.26 14.87 5.02
CA THR A 180 -16.32 14.59 6.13
C THR A 180 -15.83 15.87 6.82
N GLU A 181 -16.46 16.99 6.57
CA GLU A 181 -16.14 18.27 7.20
C GLU A 181 -16.27 18.15 8.73
N GLY A 182 -15.27 18.63 9.45
CA GLY A 182 -15.26 18.57 10.92
C GLY A 182 -14.93 17.18 11.51
N TRP A 183 -14.61 16.17 10.69
CA TRP A 183 -14.16 14.87 11.22
C TRP A 183 -12.75 14.98 11.82
N SER A 184 -12.52 14.21 12.90
CA SER A 184 -11.18 14.09 13.49
C SER A 184 -10.22 13.38 12.53
N GLU A 185 -8.91 13.58 12.72
CA GLU A 185 -7.88 12.93 11.91
C GLU A 185 -7.99 11.39 12.01
N GLU A 186 -8.31 10.84 13.19
CA GLU A 186 -8.48 9.39 13.37
C GLU A 186 -9.60 8.85 12.50
N LYS A 187 -10.74 9.54 12.51
CA LYS A 187 -11.91 9.14 11.72
C LYS A 187 -11.67 9.32 10.22
N LEU A 188 -10.95 10.36 9.84
CA LEU A 188 -10.51 10.56 8.45
C LEU A 188 -9.55 9.45 8.00
N ALA A 189 -8.63 9.01 8.87
CA ALA A 189 -7.70 7.93 8.57
C ALA A 189 -8.40 6.58 8.32
N ASP A 190 -9.59 6.35 8.86
CA ASP A 190 -10.37 5.12 8.63
C ASP A 190 -10.95 5.04 7.19
N LEU A 191 -11.03 6.18 6.50
CA LEU A 191 -11.44 6.24 5.10
C LEU A 191 -10.31 5.87 4.14
N VAL A 192 -9.08 6.04 4.54
CA VAL A 192 -7.91 5.86 3.68
C VAL A 192 -7.51 4.39 3.64
N THR A 193 -7.34 3.86 2.43
CA THR A 193 -6.90 2.48 2.19
C THR A 193 -5.49 2.48 1.58
N ARG A 194 -4.80 1.35 1.66
CA ARG A 194 -3.52 1.17 0.95
C ARG A 194 -3.68 1.45 -0.54
N ASP A 195 -4.71 0.91 -1.14
CA ASP A 195 -4.94 1.01 -2.59
C ASP A 195 -5.23 2.46 -3.00
N SER A 196 -5.92 3.25 -2.15
CA SER A 196 -6.11 4.68 -2.42
C SER A 196 -4.81 5.48 -2.36
N MET A 197 -3.81 5.04 -1.58
CA MET A 197 -2.49 5.66 -1.49
C MET A 197 -1.49 5.17 -2.56
N ILE A 198 -1.81 4.09 -3.25
CA ILE A 198 -1.11 3.64 -4.47
C ILE A 198 -1.76 4.28 -5.72
N GLY A 199 -3.04 4.65 -5.60
CA GLY A 199 -3.85 5.17 -6.69
C GLY A 199 -4.64 4.11 -7.45
N THR A 200 -4.62 2.85 -7.01
CA THR A 200 -5.45 1.77 -7.59
C THR A 200 -6.83 1.67 -6.95
N GLY A 201 -7.08 2.45 -5.91
CA GLY A 201 -8.36 2.52 -5.20
C GLY A 201 -8.80 3.96 -4.91
N LEU A 202 -10.02 4.11 -4.45
CA LEU A 202 -10.54 5.34 -3.86
C LEU A 202 -10.63 5.20 -2.34
N PRO A 203 -10.67 6.31 -1.58
CA PRO A 203 -11.03 6.25 -0.17
C PRO A 203 -12.41 5.63 0.02
N LYS A 204 -12.63 5.02 1.19
CA LYS A 204 -13.95 4.51 1.57
C LYS A 204 -14.98 5.65 1.60
N SER A 205 -16.24 5.29 1.37
CA SER A 205 -17.33 6.24 1.59
C SER A 205 -17.48 6.54 3.09
N PRO A 206 -17.86 7.78 3.49
CA PRO A 206 -18.20 8.09 4.88
C PRO A 206 -19.27 7.16 5.47
N LYS A 207 -20.15 6.63 4.64
CA LYS A 207 -21.19 5.66 5.06
C LYS A 207 -20.62 4.31 5.49
N ASP A 208 -19.43 3.93 5.00
CA ASP A 208 -18.80 2.64 5.30
C ASP A 208 -18.09 2.64 6.67
N VAL A 209 -17.83 3.83 7.22
CA VAL A 209 -17.09 4.04 8.48
C VAL A 209 -18.00 4.59 9.61
N ALA A 210 -19.22 4.99 9.29
CA ALA A 210 -20.18 5.55 10.25
C ALA A 210 -20.97 4.48 11.03
N LYS A 211 -20.57 3.21 10.97
CA LYS A 211 -21.22 2.11 11.70
C LYS A 211 -20.55 1.85 13.05
#